data_937525127280624dc1e3150d9bf7f77e
#
_entry.id   937525127280624dc1e3150d9bf7f77e
#
_cell.length_a   1.000
_cell.length_b   1.000
_cell.length_c   1.000
_cell.angle_alpha   90.00
_cell.angle_beta   90.00
_cell.angle_gamma   90.00
#
_symmetry.space_group_name_H-M   'P 1'
#
loop_
_entity.id
_entity.type
_entity.pdbx_description
1 polymer ?
#
loop_
_entity_poly.entity_id
_entity_poly.type
_entity_poly.pdbx_seq_one_letter_code
_entity_poly.pdbx_strand_id
1 'polypeptide(L)'
;AIGVSLDGRPNINDKLRLTKAGDGATSSILYGLEVLKRNNIAVGITCVVTDENVSELAGIVEFAYFIGNIRRIGFDLLRGQGRGAVLKPPSETAMRKAMEQVYEKARQLAYLTGYKIHFAQQERVKILCADSSHEFGHCYAMNGEAAFIDAKGDIYACSSLVGNKDFYIGNVKNGLDTILVKKVQEQIRTSMFFCKQCEDFK
;
A
#
# COMPACT_ATOMS: atom_id res chain seq x y z
N ALA A 1 9.14 2.63 12.15
CA ALA A 1 9.18 3.16 10.77
C ALA A 1 8.04 4.13 10.56
N ILE A 2 8.27 5.22 9.81
CA ILE A 2 7.25 6.20 9.46
C ILE A 2 6.89 5.98 7.99
N GLY A 3 5.58 5.85 7.72
CA GLY A 3 5.03 5.79 6.38
C GLY A 3 4.24 7.06 6.07
N VAL A 4 4.43 7.61 4.88
CA VAL A 4 3.73 8.79 4.39
C VAL A 4 3.00 8.44 3.11
N SER A 5 1.74 8.84 3.02
CA SER A 5 0.97 8.63 1.80
C SER A 5 1.24 9.75 0.78
N LEU A 6 1.67 9.38 -0.43
CA LEU A 6 1.96 10.31 -1.52
C LEU A 6 1.66 9.61 -2.86
N ASP A 7 0.69 10.12 -3.62
CA ASP A 7 0.17 9.46 -4.82
C ASP A 7 0.71 10.02 -6.15
N GLY A 8 1.68 10.94 -6.08
CA GLY A 8 2.30 11.54 -7.26
C GLY A 8 3.16 12.74 -6.92
N ARG A 9 3.70 13.38 -7.96
CA ARG A 9 4.26 14.72 -7.85
C ARG A 9 3.13 15.72 -7.48
N PRO A 10 3.43 16.95 -7.04
CA PRO A 10 2.41 17.87 -6.48
C PRO A 10 1.15 18.01 -7.32
N ASN A 11 1.29 18.18 -8.64
CA ASN A 11 0.18 18.35 -9.57
C ASN A 11 -0.79 17.15 -9.65
N ILE A 12 -0.32 15.95 -9.37
CA ILE A 12 -1.12 14.72 -9.33
C ILE A 12 -1.60 14.44 -7.92
N ASN A 13 -0.69 14.53 -6.94
CA ASN A 13 -1.04 14.26 -5.56
C ASN A 13 -2.16 15.16 -5.06
N ASP A 14 -2.17 16.46 -5.43
CA ASP A 14 -3.18 17.43 -4.99
C ASP A 14 -4.56 17.20 -5.61
N LYS A 15 -4.66 16.43 -6.70
CA LYS A 15 -5.95 15.96 -7.23
C LYS A 15 -6.52 14.78 -6.43
N LEU A 16 -5.64 13.90 -5.97
CA LEU A 16 -6.00 12.64 -5.32
C LEU A 16 -6.09 12.77 -3.79
N ARG A 17 -5.28 13.66 -3.20
CA ARG A 17 -5.22 13.89 -1.74
C ARG A 17 -5.59 15.32 -1.41
N LEU A 18 -6.80 15.47 -0.90
CA LEU A 18 -7.33 16.75 -0.47
C LEU A 18 -7.34 16.86 1.05
N THR A 19 -7.13 18.07 1.55
CA THR A 19 -7.38 18.45 2.94
C THR A 19 -8.88 18.42 3.25
N LYS A 20 -9.26 18.63 4.50
CA LYS A 20 -10.68 18.79 4.87
C LYS A 20 -11.31 20.04 4.25
N ALA A 21 -10.52 21.06 3.94
CA ALA A 21 -10.96 22.28 3.28
C ALA A 21 -11.12 22.14 1.75
N GLY A 22 -10.67 21.01 1.18
CA GLY A 22 -10.72 20.76 -0.27
C GLY A 22 -9.46 21.17 -1.03
N ASP A 23 -8.47 21.72 -0.34
CA ASP A 23 -7.19 22.09 -0.95
C ASP A 23 -6.26 20.87 -1.12
N GLY A 24 -5.29 20.95 -2.02
CA GLY A 24 -4.28 19.92 -2.18
C GLY A 24 -3.42 19.74 -0.91
N ALA A 25 -3.10 18.49 -0.56
CA ALA A 25 -2.40 18.16 0.68
C ALA A 25 -0.87 18.18 0.55
N THR A 26 -0.30 18.33 -0.66
CA THR A 26 1.14 18.17 -0.92
C THR A 26 2.01 19.11 -0.09
N SER A 27 1.64 20.38 0.02
CA SER A 27 2.42 21.35 0.79
C SER A 27 2.60 20.94 2.25
N SER A 28 1.53 20.48 2.89
CA SER A 28 1.59 19.99 4.28
C SER A 28 2.41 18.70 4.41
N ILE A 29 2.30 17.80 3.42
CA ILE A 29 3.09 16.56 3.37
C ILE A 29 4.58 16.89 3.24
N LEU A 30 4.95 17.80 2.33
CA LEU A 30 6.34 18.19 2.12
C LEU A 30 6.93 18.89 3.34
N TYR A 31 6.16 19.74 4.01
CA TYR A 31 6.58 20.32 5.28
C TYR A 31 6.91 19.26 6.33
N GLY A 32 6.04 18.26 6.50
CA GLY A 32 6.29 17.15 7.41
C GLY A 32 7.53 16.33 7.03
N LEU A 33 7.72 16.03 5.75
CA LEU A 33 8.89 15.32 5.24
C LEU A 33 10.19 16.09 5.48
N GLU A 34 10.17 17.41 5.31
CA GLU A 34 11.33 18.28 5.58
C GLU A 34 11.68 18.30 7.07
N VAL A 35 10.67 18.36 7.97
CA VAL A 35 10.90 18.26 9.42
C VAL A 35 11.55 16.92 9.78
N LEU A 36 11.08 15.82 9.21
CA LEU A 36 11.66 14.49 9.42
C LEU A 36 13.09 14.41 8.87
N LYS A 37 13.34 15.00 7.70
CA LYS A 37 14.67 15.06 7.09
C LYS A 37 15.68 15.80 7.97
N ARG A 38 15.31 16.97 8.49
CA ARG A 38 16.16 17.76 9.41
C ARG A 38 16.52 17.02 10.69
N ASN A 39 15.67 16.08 11.10
CA ASN A 39 15.91 15.20 12.25
C ASN A 39 16.56 13.87 11.87
N ASN A 40 17.09 13.72 10.65
CA ASN A 40 17.72 12.51 10.13
C ASN A 40 16.79 11.27 10.17
N ILE A 41 15.48 11.47 10.06
CA ILE A 41 14.49 10.39 10.06
C ILE A 41 14.19 9.98 8.63
N ALA A 42 14.54 8.73 8.30
CA ALA A 42 14.17 8.12 7.03
C ALA A 42 12.69 7.66 7.04
N VAL A 43 12.04 7.78 5.89
CA VAL A 43 10.63 7.45 5.73
C VAL A 43 10.39 6.51 4.55
N GLY A 44 9.26 5.78 4.61
CA GLY A 44 8.67 5.12 3.45
C GLY A 44 7.50 5.94 2.91
N ILE A 45 7.27 5.87 1.60
CA ILE A 45 6.03 6.37 1.01
C ILE A 45 5.17 5.23 0.53
N THR A 46 3.85 5.43 0.59
CA THR A 46 2.86 4.54 -0.02
C THR A 46 2.05 5.34 -1.03
N CYS A 47 2.00 4.82 -2.25
CA CYS A 47 1.24 5.37 -3.36
C CYS A 47 0.11 4.41 -3.74
N VAL A 48 -1.12 4.87 -3.71
CA VAL A 48 -2.25 4.11 -4.28
C VAL A 48 -2.27 4.35 -5.78
N VAL A 49 -2.20 3.27 -6.57
CA VAL A 49 -2.15 3.36 -8.02
C VAL A 49 -3.55 3.38 -8.61
N THR A 50 -3.81 4.37 -9.44
CA THR A 50 -5.07 4.60 -10.15
C THR A 50 -4.80 4.84 -11.64
N ASP A 51 -5.83 4.89 -12.46
CA ASP A 51 -5.73 5.27 -13.86
C ASP A 51 -5.22 6.73 -14.05
N GLU A 52 -5.44 7.59 -13.04
CA GLU A 52 -5.01 8.99 -13.10
C GLU A 52 -3.52 9.20 -12.84
N ASN A 53 -2.87 8.32 -12.07
CA ASN A 53 -1.46 8.50 -11.70
C ASN A 53 -0.52 7.42 -12.26
N VAL A 54 -1.03 6.37 -12.87
CA VAL A 54 -0.20 5.26 -13.36
C VAL A 54 0.89 5.67 -14.32
N SER A 55 0.63 6.65 -15.20
CA SER A 55 1.63 7.18 -16.14
C SER A 55 2.74 7.99 -15.48
N GLU A 56 2.55 8.43 -14.23
CA GLU A 56 3.44 9.31 -13.47
C GLU A 56 4.23 8.58 -12.36
N LEU A 57 4.14 7.26 -12.26
CA LEU A 57 4.79 6.51 -11.17
C LEU A 57 6.32 6.65 -11.20
N ALA A 58 6.94 6.74 -12.37
CA ALA A 58 8.36 7.03 -12.48
C ALA A 58 8.72 8.43 -11.92
N GLY A 59 7.81 9.39 -12.05
CA GLY A 59 7.95 10.72 -11.48
C GLY A 59 7.90 10.73 -9.95
N ILE A 60 7.18 9.79 -9.31
CA ILE A 60 7.23 9.59 -7.86
C ILE A 60 8.62 9.16 -7.42
N VAL A 61 9.27 8.28 -8.18
CA VAL A 61 10.64 7.84 -7.88
C VAL A 61 11.61 9.03 -7.93
N GLU A 62 11.56 9.84 -8.99
CA GLU A 62 12.37 11.07 -9.09
C GLU A 62 12.11 12.00 -7.91
N PHE A 63 10.84 12.21 -7.58
CA PHE A 63 10.44 13.08 -6.49
C PHE A 63 10.92 12.57 -5.12
N ALA A 64 10.90 11.26 -4.91
CA ALA A 64 11.42 10.63 -3.70
C ALA A 64 12.94 10.85 -3.54
N TYR A 65 13.70 10.76 -4.63
CA TYR A 65 15.12 11.08 -4.62
C TYR A 65 15.37 12.57 -4.36
N PHE A 66 14.57 13.46 -4.95
CA PHE A 66 14.65 14.90 -4.73
C PHE A 66 14.41 15.27 -3.25
N ILE A 67 13.39 14.69 -2.62
CA ILE A 67 13.09 14.90 -1.19
C ILE A 67 14.27 14.44 -0.32
N GLY A 68 14.89 13.30 -0.64
CA GLY A 68 16.20 12.91 -0.13
C GLY A 68 16.19 12.07 1.16
N ASN A 69 15.10 11.98 1.91
CA ASN A 69 14.98 11.10 3.10
C ASN A 69 14.03 9.92 2.90
N ILE A 70 13.52 9.72 1.69
CA ILE A 70 12.70 8.56 1.35
C ILE A 70 13.62 7.38 1.04
N ARG A 71 13.36 6.23 1.67
CA ARG A 71 14.15 5.00 1.51
C ARG A 71 13.34 3.82 1.01
N ARG A 72 12.00 3.94 1.03
CA ARG A 72 11.09 2.87 0.58
C ARG A 72 9.89 3.46 -0.14
N ILE A 73 9.47 2.78 -1.20
CA ILE A 73 8.22 3.06 -1.92
C ILE A 73 7.38 1.78 -1.96
N GLY A 74 6.12 1.89 -1.57
CA GLY A 74 5.10 0.87 -1.76
C GLY A 74 4.05 1.36 -2.74
N PHE A 75 3.72 0.55 -3.74
CA PHE A 75 2.62 0.79 -4.66
C PHE A 75 1.44 -0.08 -4.25
N ASP A 76 0.39 0.52 -3.73
CA ASP A 76 -0.81 -0.18 -3.31
C ASP A 76 -1.86 -0.18 -4.42
N LEU A 77 -2.56 -1.29 -4.55
CA LEU A 77 -3.69 -1.39 -5.46
C LEU A 77 -4.87 -0.56 -4.92
N LEU A 78 -5.57 0.11 -5.83
CA LEU A 78 -6.79 0.85 -5.50
C LEU A 78 -7.83 -0.10 -4.91
N ARG A 79 -8.43 0.32 -3.82
CA ARG A 79 -9.56 -0.37 -3.19
C ARG A 79 -10.79 0.50 -3.32
N GLY A 80 -11.89 -0.08 -3.82
CA GLY A 80 -13.15 0.61 -4.06
C GLY A 80 -13.91 0.99 -2.78
N GLN A 81 -13.23 1.65 -1.82
CA GLN A 81 -13.78 2.04 -0.53
C GLN A 81 -13.51 3.50 -0.23
N GLY A 82 -14.42 4.14 0.52
CA GLY A 82 -14.31 5.55 0.86
C GLY A 82 -14.17 6.41 -0.40
N ARG A 83 -13.22 7.34 -0.41
CA ARG A 83 -12.94 8.18 -1.60
C ARG A 83 -12.41 7.42 -2.80
N GLY A 84 -11.85 6.23 -2.60
CA GLY A 84 -11.37 5.37 -3.68
C GLY A 84 -12.51 4.73 -4.50
N ALA A 85 -13.76 4.75 -4.02
CA ALA A 85 -14.90 4.13 -4.70
C ALA A 85 -15.25 4.78 -6.05
N VAL A 86 -14.86 6.04 -6.27
CA VAL A 86 -15.10 6.77 -7.52
C VAL A 86 -13.92 6.76 -8.48
N LEU A 87 -12.76 6.26 -8.03
CA LEU A 87 -11.55 6.14 -8.85
C LEU A 87 -11.53 4.79 -9.58
N LYS A 88 -10.75 4.71 -10.65
CA LYS A 88 -10.59 3.50 -11.43
C LYS A 88 -9.19 2.92 -11.28
N PRO A 89 -9.04 1.58 -11.24
CA PRO A 89 -7.73 0.96 -11.31
C PRO A 89 -7.14 1.15 -12.72
N PRO A 90 -5.81 1.16 -12.85
CA PRO A 90 -5.17 1.20 -14.16
C PRO A 90 -5.42 -0.10 -14.93
N SER A 91 -5.32 -0.03 -16.27
CA SER A 91 -5.27 -1.25 -17.07
C SER A 91 -3.97 -2.03 -16.81
N GLU A 92 -4.00 -3.34 -17.04
CA GLU A 92 -2.83 -4.21 -16.90
C GLU A 92 -1.65 -3.69 -17.74
N THR A 93 -1.90 -3.35 -19.00
CA THR A 93 -0.88 -2.84 -19.92
C THR A 93 -0.26 -1.54 -19.40
N ALA A 94 -1.09 -0.60 -18.89
CA ALA A 94 -0.59 0.65 -18.33
C ALA A 94 0.25 0.40 -17.08
N MET A 95 -0.20 -0.50 -16.20
CA MET A 95 0.54 -0.86 -14.98
C MET A 95 1.88 -1.53 -15.30
N ARG A 96 1.92 -2.48 -16.22
CA ARG A 96 3.16 -3.14 -16.66
C ARG A 96 4.19 -2.12 -17.16
N LYS A 97 3.77 -1.28 -18.12
CA LYS A 97 4.62 -0.21 -18.67
C LYS A 97 5.13 0.74 -17.60
N ALA A 98 4.24 1.16 -16.69
CA ALA A 98 4.62 2.05 -15.61
C ALA A 98 5.66 1.44 -14.66
N MET A 99 5.51 0.16 -14.31
CA MET A 99 6.47 -0.54 -13.44
C MET A 99 7.84 -0.73 -14.12
N GLU A 100 7.90 -0.99 -15.41
CA GLU A 100 9.15 -1.01 -16.18
C GLU A 100 9.87 0.35 -16.09
N GLN A 101 9.13 1.44 -16.29
CA GLN A 101 9.67 2.80 -16.19
C GLN A 101 10.12 3.15 -14.76
N VAL A 102 9.36 2.73 -13.74
CA VAL A 102 9.71 2.89 -12.32
C VAL A 102 11.05 2.24 -12.00
N TYR A 103 11.23 0.98 -12.39
CA TYR A 103 12.46 0.26 -12.09
C TYR A 103 13.65 0.78 -12.88
N GLU A 104 13.45 1.17 -14.14
CA GLU A 104 14.50 1.80 -14.94
C GLU A 104 14.95 3.12 -14.32
N LYS A 105 13.98 4.00 -13.96
CA LYS A 105 14.26 5.26 -13.29
C LYS A 105 14.99 5.06 -11.96
N ALA A 106 14.56 4.10 -11.17
CA ALA A 106 15.19 3.79 -9.89
C ALA A 106 16.64 3.32 -10.05
N ARG A 107 16.94 2.50 -11.07
CA ARG A 107 18.32 2.08 -11.39
C ARG A 107 19.21 3.26 -11.77
N GLN A 108 18.71 4.12 -12.66
CA GLN A 108 19.44 5.33 -13.11
C GLN A 108 19.77 6.24 -11.92
N LEU A 109 18.77 6.55 -11.09
CA LEU A 109 18.96 7.43 -9.95
C LEU A 109 19.82 6.80 -8.85
N ALA A 110 19.70 5.50 -8.62
CA ALA A 110 20.59 4.80 -7.69
C ALA A 110 22.05 4.86 -8.13
N TYR A 111 22.33 4.72 -9.44
CA TYR A 111 23.66 4.86 -9.99
C TYR A 111 24.21 6.28 -9.81
N LEU A 112 23.39 7.30 -10.08
CA LEU A 112 23.80 8.71 -9.99
C LEU A 112 24.01 9.19 -8.54
N THR A 113 23.22 8.69 -7.61
CA THR A 113 23.17 9.19 -6.21
C THR A 113 23.95 8.33 -5.23
N GLY A 114 24.33 7.12 -5.62
CA GLY A 114 25.05 6.17 -4.76
C GLY A 114 24.17 5.47 -3.71
N TYR A 115 22.85 5.70 -3.67
CA TYR A 115 21.94 5.00 -2.76
C TYR A 115 20.70 4.48 -3.47
N LYS A 116 20.08 3.43 -2.89
CA LYS A 116 18.89 2.79 -3.46
C LYS A 116 17.65 3.11 -2.64
N ILE A 117 16.53 3.36 -3.33
CA ILE A 117 15.19 3.30 -2.75
C ILE A 117 14.67 1.88 -2.92
N HIS A 118 14.14 1.30 -1.84
CA HIS A 118 13.60 -0.06 -1.83
C HIS A 118 12.12 -0.05 -2.21
N PHE A 119 11.70 -1.06 -2.96
CA PHE A 119 10.30 -1.25 -3.32
C PHE A 119 9.68 -2.35 -2.47
N ALA A 120 8.56 -2.03 -1.78
CA ALA A 120 7.89 -2.96 -0.87
C ALA A 120 7.52 -4.29 -1.55
N GLN A 121 7.10 -4.23 -2.81
CA GLN A 121 6.72 -5.40 -3.60
C GLN A 121 7.92 -6.32 -3.89
N GLN A 122 9.06 -5.75 -4.28
CA GLN A 122 10.28 -6.53 -4.53
C GLN A 122 10.80 -7.20 -3.25
N GLU A 123 10.75 -6.50 -2.13
CA GLU A 123 11.16 -7.07 -0.84
C GLU A 123 10.25 -8.23 -0.44
N ARG A 124 8.94 -8.08 -0.65
CA ARG A 124 7.98 -9.16 -0.39
C ARG A 124 8.24 -10.38 -1.27
N VAL A 125 8.45 -10.19 -2.58
CA VAL A 125 8.79 -11.30 -3.49
C VAL A 125 10.07 -12.00 -3.05
N LYS A 126 11.12 -11.26 -2.65
CA LYS A 126 12.37 -11.86 -2.15
C LYS A 126 12.14 -12.73 -0.90
N ILE A 127 11.31 -12.27 0.03
CA ILE A 127 10.96 -13.03 1.23
C ILE A 127 10.23 -14.31 0.84
N LEU A 128 9.24 -14.22 -0.04
CA LEU A 128 8.47 -15.38 -0.51
C LEU A 128 9.32 -16.39 -1.28
N CYS A 129 10.29 -15.91 -2.06
CA CYS A 129 11.22 -16.80 -2.79
C CYS A 129 12.30 -17.43 -1.88
N ALA A 130 12.64 -16.79 -0.76
CA ALA A 130 13.64 -17.30 0.16
C ALA A 130 13.12 -18.37 1.12
N ASP A 131 11.81 -18.42 1.34
CA ASP A 131 11.15 -19.34 2.26
C ASP A 131 10.04 -20.11 1.53
N SER A 132 10.34 -21.35 1.15
CA SER A 132 9.39 -22.24 0.50
C SER A 132 8.21 -22.68 1.37
N SER A 133 8.21 -22.34 2.66
CA SER A 133 7.08 -22.59 3.58
C SER A 133 5.95 -21.58 3.44
N HIS A 134 6.18 -20.47 2.74
CA HIS A 134 5.15 -19.48 2.47
C HIS A 134 4.29 -19.91 1.29
N GLU A 135 3.09 -20.37 1.57
CA GLU A 135 2.07 -20.54 0.55
C GLU A 135 1.65 -19.16 0.00
N PHE A 136 1.23 -19.15 -1.26
CA PHE A 136 0.61 -17.97 -1.87
C PHE A 136 -0.53 -17.46 -0.99
N GLY A 137 -0.57 -16.17 -0.76
CA GLY A 137 -1.61 -15.58 0.06
C GLY A 137 -1.23 -15.41 1.51
N HIS A 138 0.00 -14.94 1.77
CA HIS A 138 0.34 -14.42 3.09
C HIS A 138 -0.52 -13.19 3.40
N CYS A 139 -1.81 -13.47 3.63
CA CYS A 139 -2.79 -12.50 4.07
C CYS A 139 -3.01 -12.71 5.56
N TYR A 140 -2.61 -11.74 6.37
CA TYR A 140 -2.77 -11.80 7.83
C TYR A 140 -4.22 -12.08 8.27
N ALA A 141 -5.20 -11.57 7.52
CA ALA A 141 -6.61 -11.84 7.81
C ALA A 141 -6.99 -13.30 7.53
N MET A 142 -6.45 -13.89 6.45
CA MET A 142 -6.69 -15.30 6.11
C MET A 142 -6.03 -16.24 7.10
N ASN A 143 -4.88 -15.86 7.64
CA ASN A 143 -4.16 -16.68 8.62
C ASN A 143 -4.63 -16.44 10.06
N GLY A 144 -5.47 -15.42 10.30
CA GLY A 144 -5.90 -15.05 11.67
C GLY A 144 -4.79 -14.38 12.50
N GLU A 145 -3.79 -13.82 11.85
CA GLU A 145 -2.58 -13.26 12.49
C GLU A 145 -2.67 -11.75 12.74
N ALA A 146 -3.77 -11.10 12.33
CA ALA A 146 -3.93 -9.67 12.48
C ALA A 146 -5.27 -9.30 13.10
N ALA A 147 -5.23 -8.26 13.93
CA ALA A 147 -6.39 -7.64 14.54
C ALA A 147 -6.27 -6.11 14.42
N PHE A 148 -7.30 -5.47 13.91
CA PHE A 148 -7.38 -4.01 13.76
C PHE A 148 -8.54 -3.48 14.59
N ILE A 149 -8.26 -2.54 15.48
CA ILE A 149 -9.22 -2.04 16.47
C ILE A 149 -9.67 -0.65 16.02
N ASP A 150 -10.96 -0.43 15.96
CA ASP A 150 -11.53 0.90 15.70
C ASP A 150 -11.66 1.74 16.97
N ALA A 151 -12.11 2.99 16.83
CA ALA A 151 -12.27 3.92 17.95
C ALA A 151 -13.37 3.51 18.95
N LYS A 152 -14.23 2.55 18.60
CA LYS A 152 -15.28 2.01 19.49
C LYS A 152 -14.83 0.76 20.24
N GLY A 153 -13.64 0.25 19.89
CA GLY A 153 -13.10 -0.98 20.42
C GLY A 153 -13.54 -2.23 19.65
N ASP A 154 -14.19 -2.09 18.53
CA ASP A 154 -14.53 -3.22 17.65
C ASP A 154 -13.29 -3.70 16.91
N ILE A 155 -13.15 -5.03 16.79
CA ILE A 155 -11.97 -5.69 16.24
C ILE A 155 -12.31 -6.27 14.86
N TYR A 156 -11.45 -5.99 13.89
CA TYR A 156 -11.59 -6.42 12.49
C TYR A 156 -10.37 -7.20 12.03
N ALA A 157 -10.57 -8.18 11.16
CA ALA A 157 -9.50 -9.03 10.63
C ALA A 157 -8.60 -8.32 9.59
N CYS A 158 -9.06 -7.21 8.99
CA CYS A 158 -8.35 -6.52 7.91
C CYS A 158 -8.39 -5.00 8.10
N SER A 159 -7.23 -4.34 8.03
CA SER A 159 -7.13 -2.88 8.14
C SER A 159 -7.95 -2.13 7.08
N SER A 160 -8.08 -2.71 5.91
CA SER A 160 -8.81 -2.10 4.79
C SER A 160 -10.32 -2.29 4.88
N LEU A 161 -10.78 -3.14 5.78
CA LEU A 161 -12.18 -3.53 5.94
C LEU A 161 -12.69 -3.22 7.36
N VAL A 162 -12.00 -2.32 8.08
CA VAL A 162 -12.48 -1.77 9.33
C VAL A 162 -13.84 -1.10 9.11
N GLY A 163 -14.83 -1.45 9.93
CA GLY A 163 -16.22 -1.01 9.80
C GLY A 163 -17.10 -1.92 8.94
N ASN A 164 -16.54 -2.86 8.19
CA ASN A 164 -17.32 -3.88 7.48
C ASN A 164 -17.66 -5.04 8.43
N LYS A 165 -18.96 -5.27 8.63
CA LYS A 165 -19.47 -6.30 9.55
C LYS A 165 -19.04 -7.72 9.18
N ASP A 166 -18.80 -8.01 7.92
CA ASP A 166 -18.34 -9.33 7.46
C ASP A 166 -16.91 -9.64 7.89
N PHE A 167 -16.15 -8.61 8.27
CA PHE A 167 -14.76 -8.72 8.75
C PHE A 167 -14.62 -8.42 10.25
N TYR A 168 -15.72 -8.23 10.96
CA TYR A 168 -15.74 -8.09 12.40
C TYR A 168 -15.41 -9.43 13.07
N ILE A 169 -14.50 -9.42 14.04
CA ILE A 169 -14.00 -10.61 14.72
C ILE A 169 -14.00 -10.52 16.25
N GLY A 170 -14.55 -9.45 16.81
CA GLY A 170 -14.64 -9.30 18.26
C GLY A 170 -14.62 -7.85 18.72
N ASN A 171 -14.50 -7.67 20.05
CA ASN A 171 -14.40 -6.35 20.67
C ASN A 171 -13.41 -6.41 21.83
N VAL A 172 -12.71 -5.32 22.13
CA VAL A 172 -11.69 -5.25 23.19
C VAL A 172 -12.22 -5.63 24.58
N LYS A 173 -13.53 -5.50 24.82
CA LYS A 173 -14.15 -5.87 26.10
C LYS A 173 -14.35 -7.39 26.24
N ASN A 174 -14.65 -8.07 25.14
CA ASN A 174 -15.03 -9.48 25.13
C ASN A 174 -13.95 -10.37 24.48
N GLY A 175 -12.90 -9.77 23.90
CA GLY A 175 -11.86 -10.47 23.18
C GLY A 175 -12.25 -10.85 21.75
N LEU A 176 -11.47 -11.74 21.16
CA LEU A 176 -11.71 -12.28 19.81
C LEU A 176 -12.75 -13.39 19.87
N ASP A 177 -13.69 -13.37 18.93
CA ASP A 177 -14.63 -14.44 18.69
C ASP A 177 -14.02 -15.44 17.69
N THR A 178 -13.67 -16.62 18.17
CA THR A 178 -13.00 -17.66 17.37
C THR A 178 -13.88 -18.19 16.24
N ILE A 179 -15.22 -18.13 16.36
CA ILE A 179 -16.15 -18.54 15.32
C ILE A 179 -16.12 -17.50 14.19
N LEU A 180 -16.18 -16.22 14.54
CA LEU A 180 -16.10 -15.13 13.56
C LEU A 180 -14.74 -15.09 12.86
N VAL A 181 -13.63 -15.33 13.60
CA VAL A 181 -12.29 -15.45 12.99
C VAL A 181 -12.29 -16.54 11.91
N LYS A 182 -12.77 -17.75 12.24
CA LYS A 182 -12.83 -18.87 11.28
C LYS A 182 -13.73 -18.57 10.09
N LYS A 183 -14.87 -17.91 10.32
CA LYS A 183 -15.78 -17.48 9.24
C LYS A 183 -15.09 -16.54 8.27
N VAL A 184 -14.36 -15.53 8.77
CA VAL A 184 -13.61 -14.59 7.92
C VAL A 184 -12.52 -15.31 7.13
N GLN A 185 -11.76 -16.20 7.78
CA GLN A 185 -10.73 -16.99 7.10
C GLN A 185 -11.31 -17.82 5.95
N GLU A 186 -12.42 -18.51 6.18
CA GLU A 186 -13.08 -19.32 5.15
C GLU A 186 -13.65 -18.45 4.01
N GLN A 187 -14.26 -17.32 4.33
CA GLN A 187 -14.76 -16.37 3.34
C GLN A 187 -13.65 -15.88 2.42
N ILE A 188 -12.47 -15.55 2.97
CA ILE A 188 -11.32 -15.13 2.17
C ILE A 188 -10.83 -16.27 1.28
N ARG A 189 -10.66 -17.49 1.84
CA ARG A 189 -10.21 -18.68 1.06
C ARG A 189 -11.16 -19.00 -0.09
N THR A 190 -12.47 -18.88 0.16
CA THR A 190 -13.48 -19.13 -0.88
C THR A 190 -13.44 -18.05 -1.96
N SER A 191 -13.24 -16.79 -1.60
CA SER A 191 -13.14 -15.67 -2.57
C SER A 191 -11.86 -15.70 -3.39
N MET A 192 -10.82 -16.43 -2.98
CA MET A 192 -9.60 -16.65 -3.75
C MET A 192 -9.74 -17.70 -4.89
N PHE A 193 -10.94 -18.13 -5.19
CA PHE A 193 -11.23 -19.08 -6.26
C PHE A 193 -10.59 -18.70 -7.61
N PHE A 194 -10.58 -17.41 -7.95
CA PHE A 194 -9.94 -16.91 -9.17
C PHE A 194 -8.43 -17.17 -9.21
N CYS A 195 -7.76 -17.11 -8.06
CA CYS A 195 -6.33 -17.32 -7.99
C CYS A 195 -5.95 -18.76 -8.36
N LYS A 196 -6.81 -19.74 -8.04
CA LYS A 196 -6.57 -21.16 -8.35
C LYS A 196 -6.56 -21.46 -9.86
N GLN A 197 -7.10 -20.55 -10.67
CA GLN A 197 -7.11 -20.66 -12.14
C GLN A 197 -6.01 -19.82 -12.79
N CYS A 198 -5.22 -19.10 -12.02
CA CYS A 198 -4.14 -18.28 -12.52
C CYS A 198 -2.89 -19.15 -12.77
N GLU A 199 -2.25 -18.98 -13.94
CA GLU A 199 -1.02 -19.72 -14.30
C GLU A 199 0.15 -19.40 -13.36
N ASP A 200 0.14 -18.19 -12.77
CA ASP A 200 1.14 -17.74 -11.80
C ASP A 200 0.83 -18.17 -10.35
N PHE A 201 -0.29 -18.88 -10.14
CA PHE A 201 -0.67 -19.40 -8.83
C PHE A 201 0.06 -20.72 -8.55
N LYS A 202 1.24 -20.63 -7.95
CA LYS A 202 2.03 -21.79 -7.50
C LYS A 202 2.42 -21.65 -6.05
#